data_8d7c00c93f36c7a2154575b680f7962d
#
_entry.id   8d7c00c93f36c7a2154575b680f7962d
#
_cell.length_a   1.000
_cell.length_b   1.000
_cell.length_c   1.000
_cell.angle_alpha   90.00
_cell.angle_beta   90.00
_cell.angle_gamma   90.00
#
_symmetry.space_group_name_H-M   'P 1'
#
loop_
_entity.id
_entity.type
_entity.pdbx_description
1 polymer ?
#
loop_
_entity_poly.entity_id
_entity_poly.type
_entity_poly.pdbx_seq_one_letter_code
_entity_poly.pdbx_strand_id
1 'polypeptide(L)'
;MAGTARGVALAASLVAVAGGRTGMAAPPEAVPPALAGHPVVLDGEGRLLSWVEPQEKAYGEVARLAWDRLLTGFPVEENGLPTWLAYCCFDPETLHGGAWPHNPACVYAGLVEGASAYYPFSGDRRVLDLVRRVLDHHLANGTTPPDPSWAWPSVPYASADHGAVRSRGAHDFRYAEKDDPRPRLGRGDGYGVLEPDKVGELGLGYLTAWKLTGDLRYRDAALACARALARHVRPGDAERSPWPFRVVAETGVVREEYGANLGPTLLLLDEMERLGIGEASEWRRARRRAWDWLVAFPLADDVWANYFEDLFWLPRPTNLNQYTAGEAARYLLLHPDRDPAWREHVARILGWIERTFGADTEKEKGVQWGAVAISEQVEYMFKMGSHTARFASVQALWHERTDDPLAREKALRSFNWATYMCDRRGVVRVGPTESSLWFSDGYGDYLRHFAAGMGAVPEWAPPGEDHLLRSTSVVTEVAYAPGSVRYRAFDDEGEEVLRLSFRPASVTAGGVALRPTATGAGYSFDPTRGVLRVRRFGAREVEVRP
;
A
#
# COMPACT_ATOMS: atom_id res chain seq x y z
N MET A 1 11.19 15.39 43.11
CA MET A 1 12.45 14.69 42.79
C MET A 1 12.42 14.45 41.29
N ALA A 2 13.33 15.11 40.59
CA ALA A 2 13.37 15.14 39.13
C ALA A 2 14.11 13.90 38.61
N GLY A 3 13.49 13.16 37.72
CA GLY A 3 14.05 12.04 36.99
C GLY A 3 14.25 12.41 35.52
N THR A 4 15.49 12.47 35.14
CA THR A 4 16.04 12.95 33.88
C THR A 4 15.71 12.01 32.71
N ALA A 5 15.10 12.56 31.68
CA ALA A 5 15.05 11.94 30.35
C ALA A 5 16.47 11.97 29.72
N ARG A 6 16.98 10.83 29.33
CA ARG A 6 18.21 10.74 28.53
C ARG A 6 17.85 10.87 27.06
N GLY A 7 18.02 12.07 26.53
CA GLY A 7 18.09 12.30 25.10
C GLY A 7 19.48 11.91 24.60
N VAL A 8 19.54 11.14 23.54
CA VAL A 8 20.79 10.88 22.80
C VAL A 8 21.07 12.11 21.93
N ALA A 9 22.02 12.92 22.36
CA ALA A 9 22.55 14.04 21.57
C ALA A 9 23.71 13.56 20.70
N LEU A 10 23.61 13.66 19.39
CA LEU A 10 24.75 13.57 18.50
C LEU A 10 25.55 14.87 18.59
N ALA A 11 26.80 14.77 19.02
CA ALA A 11 27.74 15.88 19.09
C ALA A 11 28.33 16.15 17.70
N ALA A 12 28.09 17.34 17.18
CA ALA A 12 28.84 17.88 16.04
C ALA A 12 30.16 18.49 16.54
N SER A 13 31.27 17.94 16.09
CA SER A 13 32.60 18.49 16.37
C SER A 13 32.94 19.60 15.37
N LEU A 14 33.03 20.82 15.84
CA LEU A 14 33.64 21.93 15.12
C LEU A 14 35.19 21.88 15.30
N VAL A 15 35.88 21.73 14.20
CA VAL A 15 37.36 21.97 14.16
C VAL A 15 37.60 23.34 13.53
N ALA A 16 38.14 24.26 14.32
CA ALA A 16 38.65 25.53 13.84
C ALA A 16 40.09 25.37 13.38
N VAL A 17 40.38 25.71 12.13
CA VAL A 17 41.79 25.82 11.65
C VAL A 17 42.05 27.27 11.25
N ALA A 18 43.11 27.80 11.84
CA ALA A 18 43.63 29.15 11.62
C ALA A 18 44.36 29.26 10.27
N GLY A 19 44.37 30.49 9.78
CA GLY A 19 44.69 30.88 8.42
C GLY A 19 46.11 30.69 7.91
N GLY A 20 46.20 30.64 6.60
CA GLY A 20 47.37 30.82 5.76
C GLY A 20 46.92 31.13 4.34
N ARG A 21 47.20 32.35 3.86
CA ARG A 21 47.00 32.79 2.47
C ARG A 21 47.96 32.06 1.54
N THR A 22 47.47 31.47 0.45
CA THR A 22 48.00 31.61 -0.93
C THR A 22 47.26 30.69 -1.89
N GLY A 23 46.96 31.18 -3.08
CA GLY A 23 46.48 30.38 -4.21
C GLY A 23 44.94 30.33 -4.34
N MET A 24 44.40 31.10 -5.29
CA MET A 24 43.03 30.92 -5.76
C MET A 24 42.92 29.54 -6.43
N ALA A 25 42.62 28.52 -5.60
CA ALA A 25 42.04 27.29 -6.14
C ALA A 25 40.61 27.63 -6.61
N ALA A 26 40.19 27.07 -7.74
CA ALA A 26 38.82 27.13 -8.17
C ALA A 26 37.90 26.73 -7.00
N PRO A 27 36.73 27.36 -6.83
CA PRO A 27 35.82 26.98 -5.78
C PRO A 27 35.57 25.48 -5.93
N PRO A 28 35.59 24.67 -4.85
CA PRO A 28 35.25 23.28 -4.92
C PRO A 28 33.88 23.19 -5.60
N GLU A 29 33.75 22.35 -6.63
CA GLU A 29 32.46 22.05 -7.21
C GLU A 29 31.51 21.72 -6.06
N ALA A 30 30.44 22.49 -5.95
CA ALA A 30 29.44 22.25 -4.90
C ALA A 30 28.97 20.81 -5.03
N VAL A 31 29.20 20.00 -4.00
CA VAL A 31 28.69 18.63 -3.96
C VAL A 31 27.19 18.72 -4.20
N PRO A 32 26.66 18.05 -5.24
CA PRO A 32 25.24 18.14 -5.53
C PRO A 32 24.44 17.69 -4.31
N PRO A 33 23.31 18.32 -4.01
CA PRO A 33 22.49 17.91 -2.88
C PRO A 33 22.12 16.44 -3.02
N ALA A 34 22.09 15.72 -1.91
CA ALA A 34 21.73 14.30 -1.89
C ALA A 34 20.38 14.09 -1.19
N LEU A 35 19.59 13.15 -1.69
CA LEU A 35 18.34 12.71 -1.11
C LEU A 35 18.43 11.20 -0.85
N ALA A 36 18.30 10.79 0.40
CA ALA A 36 18.41 9.39 0.83
C ALA A 36 19.66 8.64 0.30
N GLY A 37 20.79 9.36 0.17
CA GLY A 37 22.06 8.79 -0.31
C GLY A 37 22.28 8.84 -1.83
N HIS A 38 21.30 9.29 -2.61
CA HIS A 38 21.45 9.50 -4.06
C HIS A 38 21.70 10.98 -4.38
N PRO A 39 22.58 11.30 -5.33
CA PRO A 39 22.64 12.66 -5.88
C PRO A 39 21.29 13.08 -6.44
N VAL A 40 20.88 14.30 -6.13
CA VAL A 40 19.62 14.86 -6.65
C VAL A 40 19.78 15.18 -8.13
N VAL A 41 18.86 14.69 -8.94
CA VAL A 41 18.77 14.94 -10.38
C VAL A 41 17.59 15.89 -10.63
N LEU A 42 17.86 16.99 -11.34
CA LEU A 42 16.85 18.02 -11.64
C LEU A 42 16.71 18.21 -13.14
N ASP A 43 15.49 18.57 -13.58
CA ASP A 43 15.26 19.04 -14.95
C ASP A 43 15.73 20.49 -15.14
N GLY A 44 15.59 21.01 -16.37
CA GLY A 44 15.99 22.39 -16.69
C GLY A 44 15.22 23.50 -15.96
N GLU A 45 14.13 23.14 -15.27
CA GLU A 45 13.32 24.04 -14.45
C GLU A 45 13.59 23.88 -12.95
N GLY A 46 14.58 23.05 -12.58
CA GLY A 46 14.95 22.78 -11.18
C GLY A 46 14.00 21.85 -10.45
N ARG A 47 13.18 21.06 -11.15
CA ARG A 47 12.23 20.11 -10.58
C ARG A 47 12.82 18.71 -10.55
N LEU A 48 12.44 17.93 -9.54
CA LEU A 48 13.00 16.61 -9.29
C LEU A 48 12.69 15.61 -10.41
N LEU A 49 13.74 14.97 -10.91
CA LEU A 49 13.71 13.76 -11.72
C LEU A 49 14.04 12.55 -10.84
N SER A 50 13.82 11.34 -11.33
CA SER A 50 14.29 10.13 -10.64
C SER A 50 15.82 10.06 -10.62
N TRP A 51 16.38 9.38 -9.63
CA TRP A 51 17.82 9.05 -9.63
C TRP A 51 18.18 7.89 -10.60
N VAL A 52 17.16 7.16 -11.07
CA VAL A 52 17.32 6.01 -11.97
C VAL A 52 17.45 6.49 -13.42
N GLU A 53 18.45 5.99 -14.12
CA GLU A 53 18.65 6.25 -15.55
C GLU A 53 18.50 4.95 -16.37
N PRO A 54 17.86 4.98 -17.51
CA PRO A 54 17.18 6.15 -18.10
C PRO A 54 15.84 6.45 -17.41
N GLN A 55 15.43 7.73 -17.39
CA GLN A 55 14.27 8.23 -16.64
C GLN A 55 12.96 7.49 -16.97
N GLU A 56 12.75 7.13 -18.21
CA GLU A 56 11.56 6.44 -18.69
C GLU A 56 11.42 5.00 -18.18
N LYS A 57 12.46 4.43 -17.55
CA LYS A 57 12.45 3.09 -16.93
C LYS A 57 12.36 3.14 -15.40
N ALA A 58 12.41 4.32 -14.82
CA ALA A 58 12.64 4.49 -13.39
C ALA A 58 11.65 3.73 -12.50
N TYR A 59 10.36 3.78 -12.79
CA TYR A 59 9.35 3.18 -11.92
C TYR A 59 9.33 1.65 -12.01
N GLY A 60 9.52 1.11 -13.20
CA GLY A 60 9.67 -0.35 -13.39
C GLY A 60 10.92 -0.88 -12.70
N GLU A 61 12.05 -0.15 -12.84
CA GLU A 61 13.32 -0.54 -12.22
C GLU A 61 13.26 -0.49 -10.68
N VAL A 62 12.72 0.56 -10.09
CA VAL A 62 12.53 0.64 -8.62
C VAL A 62 11.64 -0.49 -8.12
N ALA A 63 10.53 -0.77 -8.80
CA ALA A 63 9.67 -1.88 -8.43
C ALA A 63 10.42 -3.22 -8.51
N ARG A 64 11.19 -3.46 -9.57
CA ARG A 64 11.99 -4.68 -9.73
C ARG A 64 13.04 -4.83 -8.63
N LEU A 65 13.84 -3.78 -8.38
CA LEU A 65 14.87 -3.79 -7.33
C LEU A 65 14.29 -4.15 -5.97
N ALA A 66 13.20 -3.48 -5.57
CA ALA A 66 12.59 -3.69 -4.28
C ALA A 66 11.94 -5.08 -4.15
N TRP A 67 11.27 -5.60 -5.20
CA TRP A 67 10.75 -6.96 -5.20
C TRP A 67 11.85 -8.01 -5.15
N ASP A 68 12.91 -7.87 -5.93
CA ASP A 68 14.06 -8.79 -5.87
C ASP A 68 14.66 -8.83 -4.45
N ARG A 69 14.76 -7.66 -3.79
CA ARG A 69 15.23 -7.59 -2.40
C ARG A 69 14.31 -8.33 -1.45
N LEU A 70 13.00 -8.15 -1.53
CA LEU A 70 12.04 -8.88 -0.69
C LEU A 70 12.11 -10.39 -0.90
N LEU A 71 12.28 -10.83 -2.15
CA LEU A 71 12.27 -12.25 -2.48
C LEU A 71 13.57 -12.98 -2.10
N THR A 72 14.70 -12.29 -2.11
CA THR A 72 16.00 -12.96 -2.03
C THR A 72 16.98 -12.36 -1.02
N GLY A 73 16.73 -11.14 -0.56
CA GLY A 73 17.72 -10.35 0.19
C GLY A 73 17.66 -10.49 1.70
N PHE A 74 16.67 -11.20 2.25
CA PHE A 74 16.51 -11.33 3.70
C PHE A 74 16.88 -12.73 4.20
N PRO A 75 17.44 -12.83 5.41
CA PRO A 75 17.57 -14.09 6.10
C PRO A 75 16.23 -14.82 6.25
N VAL A 76 16.30 -16.12 6.44
CA VAL A 76 15.12 -16.99 6.56
C VAL A 76 15.10 -17.57 7.98
N GLU A 77 13.94 -17.54 8.64
CA GLU A 77 13.69 -18.14 9.94
C GLU A 77 13.62 -19.67 9.83
N GLU A 78 13.64 -20.36 10.99
CA GLU A 78 13.55 -21.83 11.05
C GLU A 78 12.30 -22.41 10.37
N ASN A 79 11.20 -21.63 10.34
CA ASN A 79 9.95 -22.00 9.67
C ASN A 79 9.97 -21.78 8.14
N GLY A 80 11.09 -21.34 7.58
CA GLY A 80 11.25 -21.11 6.15
C GLY A 80 10.70 -19.76 5.65
N LEU A 81 10.27 -18.87 6.53
CA LEU A 81 9.76 -17.54 6.17
C LEU A 81 10.85 -16.47 6.31
N PRO A 82 10.85 -15.44 5.46
CA PRO A 82 11.80 -14.33 5.57
C PRO A 82 11.66 -13.59 6.90
N THR A 83 12.77 -13.13 7.47
CA THR A 83 12.79 -12.44 8.76
C THR A 83 11.99 -11.14 8.77
N TRP A 84 11.82 -10.48 7.63
CA TRP A 84 11.01 -9.26 7.54
C TRP A 84 9.52 -9.48 7.87
N LEU A 85 9.04 -10.71 7.85
CA LEU A 85 7.68 -11.05 8.31
C LEU A 85 7.57 -11.13 9.83
N ALA A 86 8.68 -11.27 10.55
CA ALA A 86 8.72 -11.32 12.00
C ALA A 86 8.92 -9.96 12.65
N TYR A 87 9.54 -9.03 11.92
CA TYR A 87 9.88 -7.70 12.43
C TYR A 87 9.40 -6.64 11.46
N CYS A 88 8.78 -5.58 11.93
CA CYS A 88 8.39 -4.48 11.06
C CYS A 88 9.47 -3.41 10.92
N CYS A 89 10.40 -3.34 11.86
CA CYS A 89 11.49 -2.36 11.87
C CYS A 89 12.85 -3.06 11.68
N PHE A 90 13.67 -2.54 10.77
CA PHE A 90 14.98 -3.12 10.45
C PHE A 90 16.06 -2.05 10.32
N ASP A 91 17.27 -2.41 10.65
CA ASP A 91 18.45 -1.72 10.19
C ASP A 91 18.70 -2.05 8.70
N PRO A 92 18.75 -1.07 7.79
CA PRO A 92 18.82 -1.33 6.36
C PRO A 92 20.17 -1.90 5.89
N GLU A 93 21.23 -1.79 6.69
CA GLU A 93 22.57 -2.29 6.34
C GLU A 93 22.76 -3.74 6.82
N THR A 94 22.35 -4.00 8.06
CA THR A 94 22.58 -5.32 8.70
C THR A 94 21.40 -6.26 8.54
N LEU A 95 20.20 -5.75 8.19
CA LEU A 95 18.93 -6.46 8.16
C LEU A 95 18.56 -7.07 9.53
N HIS A 96 19.11 -6.48 10.58
CA HIS A 96 18.77 -6.89 11.94
C HIS A 96 17.44 -6.24 12.35
N GLY A 97 16.48 -7.06 12.78
CA GLY A 97 15.16 -6.61 13.18
C GLY A 97 15.15 -5.97 14.56
N GLY A 98 14.40 -4.89 14.70
CA GLY A 98 14.13 -4.19 15.95
C GLY A 98 12.75 -4.49 16.51
N ALA A 99 12.58 -4.24 17.82
CA ALA A 99 11.29 -4.37 18.49
C ALA A 99 10.41 -3.15 18.17
N TRP A 100 9.37 -3.37 17.38
CA TRP A 100 8.32 -2.40 17.07
C TRP A 100 6.97 -3.11 16.99
N PRO A 101 5.85 -2.45 17.29
CA PRO A 101 4.53 -3.02 17.07
C PRO A 101 4.38 -3.50 15.63
N HIS A 102 3.88 -4.70 15.46
CA HIS A 102 3.79 -5.34 14.17
C HIS A 102 2.38 -5.90 13.96
N ASN A 103 1.73 -5.47 12.90
CA ASN A 103 0.42 -5.94 12.51
C ASN A 103 0.52 -6.87 11.29
N PRO A 104 0.58 -8.19 11.48
CA PRO A 104 0.74 -9.13 10.38
C PRO A 104 -0.43 -9.06 9.37
N ALA A 105 -1.64 -8.76 9.82
CA ALA A 105 -2.78 -8.65 8.92
C ALA A 105 -2.60 -7.52 7.90
N CYS A 106 -2.15 -6.34 8.35
CA CYS A 106 -1.83 -5.20 7.49
C CYS A 106 -0.68 -5.52 6.52
N VAL A 107 0.44 -6.01 7.04
CA VAL A 107 1.65 -6.34 6.26
C VAL A 107 1.33 -7.37 5.16
N TYR A 108 0.59 -8.41 5.51
CA TYR A 108 0.28 -9.48 4.56
C TYR A 108 -0.77 -9.05 3.52
N ALA A 109 -1.74 -8.21 3.90
CA ALA A 109 -2.68 -7.62 2.96
C ALA A 109 -1.96 -6.76 1.91
N GLY A 110 -1.05 -5.87 2.36
CA GLY A 110 -0.22 -5.04 1.48
C GLY A 110 0.66 -5.88 0.55
N LEU A 111 1.25 -6.98 1.06
CA LEU A 111 2.02 -7.92 0.23
C LEU A 111 1.17 -8.56 -0.86
N VAL A 112 -0.03 -9.05 -0.53
CA VAL A 112 -0.94 -9.67 -1.51
C VAL A 112 -1.35 -8.67 -2.59
N GLU A 113 -1.69 -7.46 -2.19
CA GLU A 113 -2.06 -6.40 -3.13
C GLU A 113 -0.88 -6.04 -4.05
N GLY A 114 0.30 -5.82 -3.47
CA GLY A 114 1.52 -5.55 -4.24
C GLY A 114 1.86 -6.67 -5.20
N ALA A 115 1.77 -7.93 -4.76
CA ALA A 115 2.03 -9.11 -5.60
C ALA A 115 1.00 -9.25 -6.73
N SER A 116 -0.28 -8.99 -6.46
CA SER A 116 -1.34 -9.05 -7.48
C SER A 116 -1.19 -8.00 -8.59
N ALA A 117 -0.54 -6.87 -8.29
CA ALA A 117 -0.21 -5.83 -9.25
C ALA A 117 1.13 -6.11 -9.97
N TYR A 118 2.15 -6.60 -9.26
CA TYR A 118 3.48 -6.82 -9.83
C TYR A 118 3.59 -8.09 -10.66
N TYR A 119 2.87 -9.16 -10.29
CA TYR A 119 2.88 -10.41 -11.07
C TYR A 119 2.45 -10.21 -12.54
N PRO A 120 1.33 -9.53 -12.84
CA PRO A 120 0.98 -9.21 -14.22
C PRO A 120 2.04 -8.38 -14.94
N PHE A 121 2.65 -7.42 -14.26
CA PHE A 121 3.68 -6.56 -14.82
C PHE A 121 4.96 -7.35 -15.16
N SER A 122 5.42 -8.22 -14.28
CA SER A 122 6.72 -8.88 -14.38
C SER A 122 6.69 -10.30 -14.93
N GLY A 123 5.59 -11.02 -14.74
CA GLY A 123 5.51 -12.47 -14.97
C GLY A 123 6.22 -13.31 -13.90
N ASP A 124 6.75 -12.69 -12.83
CA ASP A 124 7.53 -13.38 -11.81
C ASP A 124 6.65 -14.15 -10.83
N ARG A 125 6.61 -15.46 -10.97
CA ARG A 125 5.81 -16.34 -10.11
C ARG A 125 6.31 -16.45 -8.67
N ARG A 126 7.57 -16.08 -8.39
CA ARG A 126 8.13 -16.14 -7.02
C ARG A 126 7.32 -15.30 -6.03
N VAL A 127 6.71 -14.18 -6.51
CA VAL A 127 5.84 -13.35 -5.67
C VAL A 127 4.58 -14.09 -5.23
N LEU A 128 4.01 -14.94 -6.10
CA LEU A 128 2.84 -15.76 -5.77
C LEU A 128 3.18 -16.89 -4.80
N ASP A 129 4.37 -17.47 -4.93
CA ASP A 129 4.84 -18.51 -4.00
C ASP A 129 5.09 -17.92 -2.61
N LEU A 130 5.60 -16.68 -2.53
CA LEU A 130 5.74 -15.96 -1.27
C LEU A 130 4.37 -15.69 -0.63
N VAL A 131 3.41 -15.18 -1.41
CA VAL A 131 2.03 -14.94 -0.94
C VAL A 131 1.42 -16.21 -0.34
N ARG A 132 1.53 -17.36 -1.03
CA ARG A 132 1.01 -18.63 -0.52
C ARG A 132 1.65 -19.01 0.81
N ARG A 133 2.98 -19.01 0.89
CA ARG A 133 3.70 -19.36 2.13
C ARG A 133 3.29 -18.50 3.31
N VAL A 134 3.18 -17.19 3.09
CA VAL A 134 2.81 -16.21 4.12
C VAL A 134 1.37 -16.43 4.58
N LEU A 135 0.44 -16.57 3.65
CA LEU A 135 -0.97 -16.74 4.01
C LEU A 135 -1.27 -18.11 4.62
N ASP A 136 -0.61 -19.19 4.17
CA ASP A 136 -0.72 -20.51 4.80
C ASP A 136 -0.23 -20.47 6.26
N HIS A 137 0.89 -19.79 6.50
CA HIS A 137 1.40 -19.58 7.85
C HIS A 137 0.42 -18.75 8.70
N HIS A 138 -0.13 -17.66 8.14
CA HIS A 138 -1.07 -16.82 8.87
C HIS A 138 -2.37 -17.54 9.21
N LEU A 139 -2.92 -18.34 8.30
CA LEU A 139 -4.11 -19.15 8.58
C LEU A 139 -3.89 -20.14 9.72
N ALA A 140 -2.67 -20.67 9.83
CA ALA A 140 -2.33 -21.63 10.89
C ALA A 140 -2.04 -20.95 12.25
N ASN A 141 -1.57 -19.70 12.26
CA ASN A 141 -0.98 -19.10 13.46
C ASN A 141 -1.51 -17.71 13.81
N GLY A 142 -2.14 -17.00 12.89
CA GLY A 142 -2.50 -15.58 13.04
C GLY A 142 -4.00 -15.31 13.17
N THR A 143 -4.85 -16.35 13.26
CA THR A 143 -6.31 -16.20 13.35
C THR A 143 -6.85 -16.57 14.71
N THR A 144 -7.97 -15.96 15.09
CA THR A 144 -8.72 -16.34 16.27
C THR A 144 -9.27 -17.78 16.15
N PRO A 145 -9.53 -18.47 17.26
CA PRO A 145 -10.10 -19.82 17.22
C PRO A 145 -11.42 -19.89 16.46
N PRO A 146 -11.71 -21.02 15.79
CA PRO A 146 -13.00 -21.24 15.13
C PRO A 146 -14.13 -21.59 16.11
N ASP A 147 -14.06 -21.08 17.33
CA ASP A 147 -15.02 -21.31 18.39
C ASP A 147 -16.19 -20.32 18.26
N PRO A 148 -17.42 -20.78 18.04
CA PRO A 148 -18.59 -19.92 17.89
C PRO A 148 -18.98 -19.14 19.16
N SER A 149 -18.42 -19.49 20.33
CA SER A 149 -18.59 -18.72 21.56
C SER A 149 -17.79 -17.40 21.56
N TRP A 150 -16.78 -17.29 20.72
CA TRP A 150 -16.03 -16.05 20.54
C TRP A 150 -16.86 -15.00 19.79
N ALA A 151 -16.71 -13.73 20.17
CA ALA A 151 -17.35 -12.64 19.47
C ALA A 151 -16.83 -12.52 18.02
N TRP A 152 -15.53 -12.75 17.82
CA TRP A 152 -14.85 -12.66 16.54
C TRP A 152 -14.08 -13.97 16.21
N PRO A 153 -14.78 -15.04 15.79
CA PRO A 153 -14.16 -16.32 15.49
C PRO A 153 -13.55 -16.33 14.09
N SER A 154 -12.43 -17.06 13.94
CA SER A 154 -11.75 -17.32 12.66
C SER A 154 -11.35 -16.08 11.85
N VAL A 155 -10.92 -15.01 12.52
CA VAL A 155 -10.49 -13.77 11.89
C VAL A 155 -9.06 -13.40 12.31
N PRO A 156 -8.35 -12.59 11.53
CA PRO A 156 -7.00 -12.14 11.87
C PRO A 156 -6.93 -11.45 13.22
N TYR A 157 -5.92 -11.78 14.01
CA TYR A 157 -5.53 -10.96 15.15
C TYR A 157 -4.98 -9.61 14.69
N ALA A 158 -5.02 -8.63 15.59
CA ALA A 158 -4.34 -7.35 15.44
C ALA A 158 -2.82 -7.51 15.53
N SER A 159 -2.15 -6.45 15.89
CA SER A 159 -0.71 -6.44 16.12
C SER A 159 -0.26 -7.64 16.93
N ALA A 160 0.85 -8.18 16.55
CA ALA A 160 1.56 -9.21 17.24
C ALA A 160 2.94 -8.72 17.64
N ASP A 161 3.68 -9.52 18.39
CA ASP A 161 5.10 -9.30 18.51
C ASP A 161 5.81 -9.68 17.21
N HIS A 162 7.09 -9.37 17.15
CA HIS A 162 7.93 -9.78 16.04
C HIS A 162 8.09 -11.30 15.93
N GLY A 163 7.50 -12.07 16.81
CA GLY A 163 7.34 -13.51 16.69
C GLY A 163 6.14 -13.95 15.86
N ALA A 164 5.42 -13.04 15.19
CA ALA A 164 4.21 -13.36 14.43
C ALA A 164 4.38 -14.43 13.35
N VAL A 165 5.57 -14.62 12.83
CA VAL A 165 5.89 -15.71 11.88
C VAL A 165 6.18 -17.05 12.56
N ARG A 166 6.23 -17.10 13.88
CA ARG A 166 6.41 -18.31 14.67
C ARG A 166 5.08 -18.88 15.09
N SER A 167 5.07 -20.10 15.59
CA SER A 167 3.84 -20.78 16.05
C SER A 167 3.08 -20.04 17.16
N ARG A 168 3.77 -19.18 17.91
CA ARG A 168 3.17 -18.40 18.99
C ARG A 168 2.47 -17.14 18.50
N GLY A 169 3.05 -16.47 17.50
CA GLY A 169 2.45 -15.33 16.81
C GLY A 169 1.83 -14.28 17.73
N ALA A 170 0.73 -13.72 17.28
CA ALA A 170 -0.02 -12.68 17.98
C ALA A 170 -0.51 -13.07 19.38
N HIS A 171 -0.73 -14.35 19.62
CA HIS A 171 -1.23 -14.85 20.90
C HIS A 171 -0.32 -14.57 22.08
N ASP A 172 0.98 -14.55 21.84
CA ASP A 172 1.98 -14.42 22.90
C ASP A 172 2.52 -13.01 23.05
N PHE A 173 2.04 -12.08 22.23
CA PHE A 173 2.51 -10.73 22.30
C PHE A 173 2.20 -10.07 23.64
N ARG A 174 3.22 -9.51 24.25
CA ARG A 174 3.19 -8.81 25.54
C ARG A 174 3.85 -7.45 25.36
N TYR A 175 3.28 -6.65 24.46
CA TYR A 175 3.83 -5.33 24.14
C TYR A 175 3.87 -4.41 25.35
N ALA A 176 2.97 -4.64 26.30
CA ALA A 176 3.00 -4.00 27.59
C ALA A 176 4.19 -4.50 28.40
N GLU A 177 5.30 -3.87 28.24
CA GLU A 177 6.46 -4.18 29.06
C GLU A 177 6.16 -3.96 30.53
N LYS A 178 6.67 -4.86 31.38
CA LYS A 178 6.39 -4.89 32.80
C LYS A 178 6.71 -3.55 33.49
N ASP A 179 7.73 -2.88 33.04
CA ASP A 179 8.28 -1.67 33.69
C ASP A 179 7.84 -0.37 33.02
N ASP A 180 7.02 -0.41 31.97
CA ASP A 180 6.47 0.78 31.35
C ASP A 180 5.25 1.27 32.10
N PRO A 181 5.30 2.43 32.78
CA PRO A 181 4.23 2.93 33.61
C PRO A 181 3.03 3.48 32.81
N ARG A 182 3.17 3.62 31.48
CA ARG A 182 2.11 4.19 30.64
C ARG A 182 0.95 3.22 30.47
N PRO A 183 -0.28 3.73 30.30
CA PRO A 183 -1.41 2.88 29.92
C PRO A 183 -1.09 2.08 28.67
N ARG A 184 -1.56 0.85 28.64
CA ARG A 184 -1.27 -0.08 27.53
C ARG A 184 -2.33 -0.11 26.47
N LEU A 185 -3.39 0.62 26.68
CA LEU A 185 -4.48 0.68 25.74
C LEU A 185 -3.97 1.15 24.39
N GLY A 186 -4.30 0.41 23.41
CA GLY A 186 -4.03 0.73 22.04
C GLY A 186 -2.62 0.44 21.57
N ARG A 187 -1.71 0.11 22.43
CA ARG A 187 -0.33 -0.09 22.04
C ARG A 187 -0.04 -1.53 21.68
N GLY A 188 0.20 -1.78 20.41
CA GLY A 188 0.63 -3.06 19.86
C GLY A 188 -0.24 -4.25 20.23
N ASP A 189 -1.11 -4.11 21.06
CA ASP A 189 -2.23 -4.85 21.51
C ASP A 189 -2.26 -6.35 21.56
N GLY A 190 -1.37 -6.99 21.09
CA GLY A 190 -1.04 -8.35 21.27
C GLY A 190 -2.17 -9.32 21.55
N TYR A 191 -2.00 -10.04 22.65
CA TYR A 191 -2.82 -11.21 22.95
C TYR A 191 -4.32 -10.91 23.07
N GLY A 192 -5.11 -11.61 22.25
CA GLY A 192 -6.56 -11.60 22.32
C GLY A 192 -7.24 -10.35 21.73
N VAL A 193 -6.49 -9.43 21.13
CA VAL A 193 -7.03 -8.20 20.52
C VAL A 193 -7.02 -8.29 19.01
N LEU A 194 -8.01 -7.69 18.37
CA LEU A 194 -8.06 -7.51 16.92
C LEU A 194 -8.48 -6.09 16.54
N GLU A 195 -8.17 -5.72 15.33
CA GLU A 195 -8.53 -4.47 14.66
C GLU A 195 -9.46 -4.77 13.48
N PRO A 196 -10.73 -4.40 13.56
CA PRO A 196 -11.71 -4.71 12.52
C PRO A 196 -11.34 -4.21 11.12
N ASP A 197 -10.66 -3.08 10.99
CA ASP A 197 -10.18 -2.60 9.69
C ASP A 197 -9.15 -3.55 9.08
N LYS A 198 -8.22 -4.11 9.88
CA LYS A 198 -7.24 -5.11 9.43
C LYS A 198 -7.89 -6.46 9.13
N VAL A 199 -9.00 -6.79 9.81
CA VAL A 199 -9.84 -7.94 9.41
C VAL A 199 -10.39 -7.72 8.00
N GLY A 200 -10.79 -6.48 7.66
CA GLY A 200 -11.23 -6.12 6.32
C GLY A 200 -10.10 -6.18 5.30
N GLU A 201 -8.95 -5.62 5.62
CA GLU A 201 -7.76 -5.61 4.75
C GLU A 201 -7.30 -7.03 4.40
N LEU A 202 -7.04 -7.87 5.39
CA LEU A 202 -6.59 -9.23 5.12
C LEU A 202 -7.71 -10.12 4.58
N GLY A 203 -8.96 -9.86 4.95
CA GLY A 203 -10.13 -10.49 4.31
C GLY A 203 -10.15 -10.28 2.80
N LEU A 204 -9.89 -9.06 2.34
CA LEU A 204 -9.72 -8.75 0.91
C LEU A 204 -8.47 -9.43 0.32
N GLY A 205 -7.37 -9.46 1.09
CA GLY A 205 -6.16 -10.20 0.73
C GLY A 205 -6.42 -11.69 0.51
N TYR A 206 -7.13 -12.35 1.43
CA TYR A 206 -7.54 -13.75 1.27
C TYR A 206 -8.44 -13.96 0.03
N LEU A 207 -9.40 -13.06 -0.21
CA LEU A 207 -10.25 -13.15 -1.39
C LEU A 207 -9.44 -13.05 -2.68
N THR A 208 -8.46 -12.15 -2.72
CA THR A 208 -7.52 -11.98 -3.84
C THR A 208 -6.66 -13.23 -4.02
N ALA A 209 -6.14 -13.80 -2.93
CA ALA A 209 -5.35 -15.04 -2.97
C ALA A 209 -6.17 -16.24 -3.46
N TRP A 210 -7.44 -16.35 -3.07
CA TRP A 210 -8.33 -17.36 -3.64
C TRP A 210 -8.49 -17.17 -5.14
N LYS A 211 -8.72 -15.96 -5.63
CA LYS A 211 -8.82 -15.68 -7.06
C LYS A 211 -7.55 -16.07 -7.81
N LEU A 212 -6.38 -15.79 -7.22
CA LEU A 212 -5.06 -16.12 -7.80
C LEU A 212 -4.79 -17.63 -7.84
N THR A 213 -5.24 -18.38 -6.84
CA THR A 213 -4.78 -19.76 -6.61
C THR A 213 -5.86 -20.82 -6.80
N GLY A 214 -7.13 -20.45 -6.65
CA GLY A 214 -8.27 -21.36 -6.57
C GLY A 214 -8.40 -22.08 -5.22
N ASP A 215 -7.54 -21.82 -4.23
CA ASP A 215 -7.56 -22.49 -2.93
C ASP A 215 -8.74 -22.01 -2.08
N LEU A 216 -9.67 -22.92 -1.81
CA LEU A 216 -10.90 -22.64 -1.08
C LEU A 216 -10.67 -22.22 0.37
N ARG A 217 -9.54 -22.58 0.98
CA ARG A 217 -9.22 -22.17 2.35
C ARG A 217 -9.16 -20.63 2.45
N TYR A 218 -8.61 -19.96 1.45
CA TYR A 218 -8.57 -18.48 1.40
C TYR A 218 -9.96 -17.88 1.19
N ARG A 219 -10.81 -18.48 0.33
CA ARG A 219 -12.19 -18.04 0.16
C ARG A 219 -12.96 -18.12 1.48
N ASP A 220 -12.82 -19.23 2.18
CA ASP A 220 -13.53 -19.48 3.43
C ASP A 220 -13.04 -18.55 4.54
N ALA A 221 -11.74 -18.24 4.58
CA ALA A 221 -11.18 -17.22 5.47
C ALA A 221 -11.72 -15.80 5.16
N ALA A 222 -11.77 -15.42 3.88
CA ALA A 222 -12.35 -14.15 3.45
C ALA A 222 -13.84 -14.05 3.85
N LEU A 223 -14.60 -15.15 3.68
CA LEU A 223 -16.01 -15.20 4.08
C LEU A 223 -16.17 -15.09 5.61
N ALA A 224 -15.27 -15.69 6.40
CA ALA A 224 -15.28 -15.54 7.85
C ALA A 224 -15.06 -14.06 8.27
N CYS A 225 -14.09 -13.38 7.64
CA CYS A 225 -13.85 -11.95 7.85
C CYS A 225 -15.09 -11.11 7.52
N ALA A 226 -15.67 -11.30 6.32
CA ALA A 226 -16.85 -10.57 5.88
C ALA A 226 -18.06 -10.78 6.82
N ARG A 227 -18.30 -12.02 7.26
CA ARG A 227 -19.37 -12.35 8.21
C ARG A 227 -19.17 -11.70 9.57
N ALA A 228 -17.94 -11.74 10.10
CA ALA A 228 -17.63 -11.10 11.36
C ALA A 228 -17.87 -9.58 11.28
N LEU A 229 -17.39 -8.94 10.23
CA LEU A 229 -17.61 -7.51 9.99
C LEU A 229 -19.10 -7.18 9.85
N ALA A 230 -19.87 -7.94 9.04
CA ALA A 230 -21.29 -7.68 8.86
C ALA A 230 -22.14 -7.92 10.13
N ARG A 231 -21.70 -8.84 11.00
CA ARG A 231 -22.33 -9.09 12.30
C ARG A 231 -22.15 -7.92 13.26
N HIS A 232 -20.95 -7.33 13.28
CA HIS A 232 -20.56 -6.33 14.27
C HIS A 232 -20.69 -4.88 13.80
N VAL A 233 -21.18 -4.64 12.58
CA VAL A 233 -21.39 -3.28 12.08
C VAL A 233 -22.47 -2.56 12.89
N ARG A 234 -22.15 -1.36 13.38
CA ARG A 234 -23.07 -0.45 14.08
C ARG A 234 -23.26 0.84 13.27
N PRO A 235 -24.25 1.69 13.57
CA PRO A 235 -24.43 2.95 12.83
C PRO A 235 -23.24 3.90 12.95
N GLY A 236 -22.62 3.98 14.13
CA GLY A 236 -21.59 4.96 14.43
C GLY A 236 -22.13 6.36 14.70
N ASP A 237 -21.26 7.24 15.15
CA ASP A 237 -21.48 8.69 15.40
C ASP A 237 -20.14 9.43 15.31
N ALA A 238 -20.06 10.68 15.76
CA ALA A 238 -18.83 11.48 15.72
C ALA A 238 -17.67 10.91 16.54
N GLU A 239 -17.95 10.10 17.56
CA GLU A 239 -16.94 9.51 18.46
C GLU A 239 -16.74 8.01 18.22
N ARG A 240 -17.68 7.36 17.56
CA ARG A 240 -17.72 5.90 17.38
C ARG A 240 -17.91 5.55 15.92
N SER A 241 -16.94 4.88 15.33
CA SER A 241 -17.04 4.37 13.96
C SER A 241 -17.96 3.14 13.86
N PRO A 242 -18.37 2.73 12.66
CA PRO A 242 -19.15 1.51 12.42
C PRO A 242 -18.49 0.25 12.98
N TRP A 243 -17.18 0.19 12.96
CA TRP A 243 -16.37 -0.79 13.67
C TRP A 243 -15.37 -0.05 14.55
N PRO A 244 -15.22 -0.48 15.82
CA PRO A 244 -14.20 0.08 16.71
C PRO A 244 -12.80 -0.06 16.10
N PHE A 245 -11.87 0.77 16.51
CA PHE A 245 -10.47 0.56 16.10
C PHE A 245 -9.92 -0.73 16.70
N ARG A 246 -10.17 -1.00 17.99
CA ARG A 246 -9.70 -2.22 18.66
C ARG A 246 -10.75 -2.87 19.53
N VAL A 247 -10.78 -4.20 19.48
CA VAL A 247 -11.70 -5.02 20.30
C VAL A 247 -11.01 -6.26 20.86
N VAL A 248 -11.47 -6.73 22.00
CA VAL A 248 -11.10 -8.06 22.52
C VAL A 248 -11.80 -9.12 21.68
N ALA A 249 -11.06 -10.01 21.08
CA ALA A 249 -11.57 -10.96 20.09
C ALA A 249 -12.59 -11.94 20.69
N GLU A 250 -12.34 -12.45 21.91
CA GLU A 250 -13.20 -13.41 22.59
C GLU A 250 -14.54 -12.79 22.99
N THR A 251 -14.51 -11.62 23.62
CA THR A 251 -15.69 -11.02 24.28
C THR A 251 -16.37 -9.91 23.48
N GLY A 252 -15.68 -9.36 22.46
CA GLY A 252 -16.14 -8.18 21.73
C GLY A 252 -16.06 -6.86 22.51
N VAL A 253 -15.41 -6.85 23.68
CA VAL A 253 -15.22 -5.62 24.47
C VAL A 253 -14.36 -4.64 23.69
N VAL A 254 -14.89 -3.44 23.50
CA VAL A 254 -14.20 -2.37 22.78
C VAL A 254 -13.06 -1.82 23.63
N ARG A 255 -11.89 -1.68 23.00
CA ARG A 255 -10.71 -1.05 23.58
C ARG A 255 -10.53 0.38 23.10
N GLU A 256 -10.76 0.61 21.81
CA GLU A 256 -10.72 1.92 21.19
C GLU A 256 -11.83 2.06 20.17
N GLU A 257 -12.58 3.17 20.23
CA GLU A 257 -13.88 3.31 19.56
C GLU A 257 -13.79 3.72 18.08
N TYR A 258 -12.85 4.57 17.71
CA TYR A 258 -12.86 5.26 16.43
C TYR A 258 -11.77 4.73 15.50
N GLY A 259 -12.15 4.31 14.29
CA GLY A 259 -11.24 3.95 13.20
C GLY A 259 -11.85 4.33 11.85
N ALA A 260 -11.13 5.15 11.05
CA ALA A 260 -11.63 5.67 9.78
C ALA A 260 -11.17 4.87 8.54
N ASN A 261 -10.38 3.81 8.73
CA ASN A 261 -9.92 2.98 7.63
C ASN A 261 -10.97 1.97 7.18
N LEU A 262 -11.88 2.39 6.33
CA LEU A 262 -13.00 1.55 5.85
C LEU A 262 -12.85 1.09 4.40
N GLY A 263 -11.96 1.67 3.61
CA GLY A 263 -11.80 1.38 2.18
C GLY A 263 -11.69 -0.12 1.84
N PRO A 264 -10.72 -0.86 2.41
CA PRO A 264 -10.57 -2.29 2.16
C PRO A 264 -11.77 -3.12 2.59
N THR A 265 -12.42 -2.76 3.71
CA THR A 265 -13.65 -3.43 4.16
C THR A 265 -14.80 -3.23 3.18
N LEU A 266 -14.96 -2.01 2.64
CA LEU A 266 -15.97 -1.73 1.61
C LEU A 266 -15.72 -2.56 0.36
N LEU A 267 -14.47 -2.64 -0.11
CA LEU A 267 -14.07 -3.47 -1.25
C LEU A 267 -14.33 -4.95 -1.01
N LEU A 268 -14.02 -5.47 0.18
CA LEU A 268 -14.31 -6.87 0.52
C LEU A 268 -15.81 -7.17 0.42
N LEU A 269 -16.66 -6.32 1.01
CA LEU A 269 -18.11 -6.52 1.01
C LEU A 269 -18.72 -6.38 -0.40
N ASP A 270 -18.24 -5.41 -1.20
CA ASP A 270 -18.65 -5.26 -2.59
C ASP A 270 -18.28 -6.49 -3.43
N GLU A 271 -17.08 -7.03 -3.25
CA GLU A 271 -16.63 -8.23 -3.96
C GLU A 271 -17.36 -9.51 -3.53
N MET A 272 -17.64 -9.66 -2.23
CA MET A 272 -18.48 -10.78 -1.75
C MET A 272 -19.87 -10.76 -2.38
N GLU A 273 -20.50 -9.58 -2.46
CA GLU A 273 -21.78 -9.41 -3.14
C GLU A 273 -21.68 -9.73 -4.64
N ARG A 274 -20.70 -9.15 -5.33
CA ARG A 274 -20.47 -9.35 -6.76
C ARG A 274 -20.28 -10.83 -7.13
N LEU A 275 -19.55 -11.56 -6.30
CA LEU A 275 -19.24 -12.98 -6.52
C LEU A 275 -20.35 -13.93 -6.05
N GLY A 276 -21.42 -13.42 -5.43
CA GLY A 276 -22.49 -14.24 -4.88
C GLY A 276 -22.04 -15.14 -3.72
N ILE A 277 -21.03 -14.71 -2.96
CA ILE A 277 -20.50 -15.46 -1.81
C ILE A 277 -21.19 -14.98 -0.54
N GLY A 278 -21.91 -15.87 0.15
CA GLY A 278 -22.64 -15.56 1.40
C GLY A 278 -23.92 -14.77 1.15
N GLU A 279 -24.32 -13.94 2.11
CA GLU A 279 -25.63 -13.28 2.14
C GLU A 279 -25.55 -11.82 1.66
N ALA A 280 -25.89 -11.58 0.40
CA ALA A 280 -25.83 -10.26 -0.23
C ALA A 280 -26.53 -9.14 0.57
N SER A 281 -27.61 -9.44 1.27
CA SER A 281 -28.35 -8.48 2.11
C SER A 281 -27.52 -8.01 3.31
N GLU A 282 -26.68 -8.89 3.89
CA GLU A 282 -25.79 -8.55 5.00
C GLU A 282 -24.66 -7.65 4.51
N TRP A 283 -24.07 -7.96 3.35
CA TRP A 283 -23.02 -7.17 2.74
C TRP A 283 -23.50 -5.76 2.42
N ARG A 284 -24.64 -5.63 1.76
CA ARG A 284 -25.24 -4.32 1.44
C ARG A 284 -25.56 -3.50 2.67
N ARG A 285 -26.09 -4.13 3.73
CA ARG A 285 -26.40 -3.44 4.99
C ARG A 285 -25.13 -2.90 5.66
N ALA A 286 -24.09 -3.74 5.78
CA ALA A 286 -22.83 -3.36 6.41
C ALA A 286 -22.13 -2.26 5.62
N ARG A 287 -22.01 -2.44 4.30
CA ARG A 287 -21.43 -1.45 3.39
C ARG A 287 -22.14 -0.10 3.47
N ARG A 288 -23.46 -0.08 3.45
CA ARG A 288 -24.24 1.16 3.52
C ARG A 288 -23.99 1.91 4.80
N ARG A 289 -24.05 1.23 5.96
CA ARG A 289 -23.77 1.86 7.27
C ARG A 289 -22.38 2.46 7.34
N ALA A 290 -21.38 1.73 6.83
CA ALA A 290 -20.01 2.19 6.79
C ALA A 290 -19.85 3.42 5.89
N TRP A 291 -20.46 3.40 4.70
CA TRP A 291 -20.41 4.49 3.75
C TRP A 291 -21.12 5.75 4.28
N ASP A 292 -22.34 5.60 4.79
CA ASP A 292 -23.12 6.71 5.35
C ASP A 292 -22.36 7.41 6.48
N TRP A 293 -21.71 6.63 7.34
CA TRP A 293 -20.88 7.16 8.42
C TRP A 293 -19.61 7.87 7.90
N LEU A 294 -18.93 7.26 6.91
CA LEU A 294 -17.70 7.82 6.34
C LEU A 294 -17.95 9.20 5.72
N VAL A 295 -19.09 9.35 5.03
CA VAL A 295 -19.49 10.64 4.45
C VAL A 295 -19.92 11.65 5.53
N ALA A 296 -20.64 11.19 6.55
CA ALA A 296 -21.21 12.08 7.58
C ALA A 296 -20.17 12.61 8.59
N PHE A 297 -19.05 11.90 8.80
CA PHE A 297 -18.08 12.25 9.83
C PHE A 297 -16.65 12.41 9.28
N PRO A 298 -15.90 11.36 8.87
CA PRO A 298 -14.54 11.57 8.41
C PRO A 298 -14.43 12.55 7.26
N LEU A 299 -15.31 12.43 6.27
CA LEU A 299 -15.29 13.29 5.09
C LEU A 299 -15.82 14.70 5.41
N ALA A 300 -16.90 14.84 6.19
CA ALA A 300 -17.49 16.14 6.49
C ALA A 300 -16.60 16.99 7.39
N ASP A 301 -15.91 16.36 8.35
CA ASP A 301 -15.17 17.04 9.41
C ASP A 301 -13.65 16.94 9.26
N ASP A 302 -13.15 16.27 8.19
CA ASP A 302 -11.74 15.97 7.94
C ASP A 302 -11.08 15.16 9.09
N VAL A 303 -11.84 14.26 9.74
CA VAL A 303 -11.39 13.46 10.88
C VAL A 303 -10.97 12.06 10.40
N TRP A 304 -9.91 12.01 9.64
CA TRP A 304 -9.31 10.79 9.11
C TRP A 304 -8.32 10.20 10.14
N ALA A 305 -8.85 9.54 11.16
CA ALA A 305 -8.09 9.13 12.32
C ALA A 305 -8.03 7.62 12.50
N ASN A 306 -6.99 7.19 13.18
CA ASN A 306 -6.70 5.84 13.64
C ASN A 306 -6.56 4.81 12.52
N TYR A 307 -5.35 4.40 12.35
CA TYR A 307 -4.88 3.29 11.54
C TYR A 307 -3.58 2.75 12.14
N PHE A 308 -2.66 3.66 12.50
CA PHE A 308 -1.41 3.34 13.13
C PHE A 308 -1.58 3.23 14.65
N GLU A 309 -1.00 2.21 15.25
CA GLU A 309 -1.12 1.87 16.66
C GLU A 309 -0.18 2.65 17.57
N ASP A 310 0.87 3.22 17.02
CA ASP A 310 2.02 3.75 17.75
C ASP A 310 1.76 5.07 18.49
N LEU A 311 0.70 5.81 18.12
CA LEU A 311 0.27 7.02 18.83
C LEU A 311 -0.85 6.75 19.88
N PHE A 312 -0.70 5.68 20.63
CA PHE A 312 -1.68 5.22 21.62
C PHE A 312 -1.98 6.25 22.74
N TRP A 313 -1.13 7.25 22.91
CA TRP A 313 -1.33 8.31 23.92
C TRP A 313 -2.19 9.48 23.45
N LEU A 314 -2.48 9.58 22.15
CA LEU A 314 -3.34 10.63 21.63
C LEU A 314 -4.81 10.34 21.94
N PRO A 315 -5.59 11.36 22.36
CA PRO A 315 -7.04 11.23 22.46
C PRO A 315 -7.64 10.90 21.09
N ARG A 316 -8.62 10.03 21.06
CA ARG A 316 -9.34 9.70 19.83
C ARG A 316 -10.55 10.63 19.66
N PRO A 317 -10.82 11.12 18.45
CA PRO A 317 -10.26 10.81 17.14
C PRO A 317 -9.20 11.82 16.64
N THR A 318 -8.16 12.11 17.40
CA THR A 318 -7.14 13.12 17.05
C THR A 318 -5.87 12.54 16.41
N ASN A 319 -5.72 11.22 16.38
CA ASN A 319 -4.62 10.56 15.66
C ASN A 319 -4.89 10.59 14.15
N LEU A 320 -4.76 11.77 13.54
CA LEU A 320 -5.01 11.98 12.12
C LEU A 320 -3.87 11.40 11.28
N ASN A 321 -4.23 10.74 10.16
CA ASN A 321 -3.26 10.20 9.22
C ASN A 321 -3.76 10.29 7.77
N GLN A 322 -2.82 10.30 6.85
CA GLN A 322 -3.13 10.37 5.42
C GLN A 322 -3.56 9.03 4.81
N TYR A 323 -3.25 7.90 5.49
CA TYR A 323 -3.54 6.56 4.98
C TYR A 323 -5.04 6.37 4.78
N THR A 324 -5.83 6.54 5.82
CA THR A 324 -7.29 6.33 5.80
C THR A 324 -7.98 7.21 4.77
N ALA A 325 -7.56 8.47 4.68
CA ALA A 325 -8.07 9.42 3.69
C ALA A 325 -7.69 9.00 2.25
N GLY A 326 -6.43 8.61 2.03
CA GLY A 326 -5.93 8.17 0.72
C GLY A 326 -6.65 6.92 0.20
N GLU A 327 -6.89 5.92 1.06
CA GLU A 327 -7.64 4.71 0.69
C GLU A 327 -9.12 5.00 0.41
N ALA A 328 -9.74 5.95 1.11
CA ALA A 328 -11.09 6.40 0.80
C ALA A 328 -11.17 7.10 -0.57
N ALA A 329 -10.22 7.99 -0.89
CA ALA A 329 -10.14 8.62 -2.21
C ALA A 329 -9.90 7.57 -3.32
N ARG A 330 -9.03 6.60 -3.07
CA ARG A 330 -8.77 5.50 -4.00
C ARG A 330 -10.02 4.66 -4.25
N TYR A 331 -10.77 4.32 -3.20
CA TYR A 331 -12.05 3.60 -3.34
C TYR A 331 -13.01 4.34 -4.27
N LEU A 332 -13.19 5.66 -4.07
CA LEU A 332 -14.05 6.49 -4.91
C LEU A 332 -13.60 6.56 -6.36
N LEU A 333 -12.29 6.63 -6.60
CA LEU A 333 -11.72 6.66 -7.96
C LEU A 333 -11.90 5.33 -8.70
N LEU A 334 -11.85 4.21 -7.98
CA LEU A 334 -12.08 2.89 -8.56
C LEU A 334 -13.57 2.60 -8.75
N HIS A 335 -14.44 3.14 -7.89
CA HIS A 335 -15.88 2.90 -7.87
C HIS A 335 -16.70 4.21 -7.87
N PRO A 336 -16.57 5.06 -8.90
CA PRO A 336 -17.24 6.36 -8.96
C PRO A 336 -18.77 6.26 -9.01
N ASP A 337 -19.32 5.10 -9.36
CA ASP A 337 -20.74 4.79 -9.35
C ASP A 337 -21.32 4.67 -7.93
N ARG A 338 -20.47 4.52 -6.92
CA ARG A 338 -20.89 4.39 -5.53
C ARG A 338 -21.25 5.72 -4.86
N ASP A 339 -20.79 6.83 -5.41
CA ASP A 339 -21.02 8.17 -4.88
C ASP A 339 -21.19 9.21 -5.99
N PRO A 340 -22.38 9.80 -6.17
CA PRO A 340 -22.60 10.84 -7.18
C PRO A 340 -21.69 12.06 -7.01
N ALA A 341 -21.24 12.36 -5.78
CA ALA A 341 -20.37 13.48 -5.44
C ALA A 341 -18.88 13.11 -5.42
N TRP A 342 -18.49 11.95 -5.93
CA TRP A 342 -17.12 11.41 -5.84
C TRP A 342 -16.03 12.41 -6.24
N ARG A 343 -16.30 13.27 -7.26
CA ARG A 343 -15.32 14.27 -7.72
C ARG A 343 -15.03 15.32 -6.65
N GLU A 344 -16.07 15.83 -6.00
CA GLU A 344 -15.95 16.81 -4.92
C GLU A 344 -15.26 16.18 -3.71
N HIS A 345 -15.68 14.98 -3.33
CA HIS A 345 -15.14 14.27 -2.19
C HIS A 345 -13.66 13.91 -2.37
N VAL A 346 -13.27 13.38 -3.52
CA VAL A 346 -11.86 13.08 -3.82
C VAL A 346 -11.02 14.36 -3.84
N ALA A 347 -11.49 15.44 -4.49
CA ALA A 347 -10.77 16.70 -4.51
C ALA A 347 -10.56 17.27 -3.10
N ARG A 348 -11.59 17.19 -2.22
CA ARG A 348 -11.50 17.59 -0.81
C ARG A 348 -10.45 16.76 -0.05
N ILE A 349 -10.50 15.44 -0.17
CA ILE A 349 -9.56 14.52 0.48
C ILE A 349 -8.13 14.80 0.02
N LEU A 350 -7.88 14.87 -1.28
CA LEU A 350 -6.54 15.15 -1.82
C LEU A 350 -6.01 16.49 -1.34
N GLY A 351 -6.85 17.53 -1.35
CA GLY A 351 -6.49 18.84 -0.83
C GLY A 351 -6.20 18.84 0.67
N TRP A 352 -6.93 18.05 1.45
CA TRP A 352 -6.68 17.90 2.88
C TRP A 352 -5.35 17.18 3.15
N ILE A 353 -5.07 16.07 2.47
CA ILE A 353 -3.79 15.35 2.58
C ILE A 353 -2.62 16.27 2.27
N GLU A 354 -2.70 17.01 1.15
CA GLU A 354 -1.63 17.91 0.71
C GLU A 354 -1.39 19.04 1.72
N ARG A 355 -2.44 19.68 2.21
CA ARG A 355 -2.30 20.77 3.20
C ARG A 355 -1.80 20.30 4.55
N THR A 356 -2.22 19.11 5.00
CA THR A 356 -1.92 18.60 6.34
C THR A 356 -0.57 17.87 6.38
N PHE A 357 -0.28 17.03 5.39
CA PHE A 357 0.87 16.13 5.41
C PHE A 357 1.91 16.41 4.30
N GLY A 358 1.56 17.26 3.32
CA GLY A 358 2.45 17.65 2.24
C GLY A 358 3.31 18.88 2.55
N ALA A 359 2.98 19.64 3.59
CA ALA A 359 3.74 20.83 3.98
C ALA A 359 5.16 20.46 4.45
N ASP A 360 6.13 21.34 4.15
CA ASP A 360 7.49 21.19 4.66
C ASP A 360 7.52 21.36 6.18
N THR A 361 8.24 20.47 6.85
CA THR A 361 8.64 20.64 8.24
C THR A 361 9.95 21.41 8.33
N GLU A 362 10.27 21.99 9.49
CA GLU A 362 11.55 22.72 9.68
C GLU A 362 12.79 21.80 9.45
N LYS A 363 12.64 20.48 9.73
CA LYS A 363 13.72 19.51 9.54
C LYS A 363 13.92 19.11 8.07
N GLU A 364 12.90 19.28 7.25
CA GLU A 364 12.83 18.78 5.87
C GLU A 364 12.65 19.90 4.86
N LYS A 365 12.91 21.13 5.27
CA LYS A 365 12.77 22.31 4.42
C LYS A 365 13.67 22.21 3.20
N GLY A 366 13.07 22.35 2.04
CA GLY A 366 13.78 22.35 0.76
C GLY A 366 14.17 20.98 0.22
N VAL A 367 13.73 19.87 0.81
CA VAL A 367 14.03 18.50 0.32
C VAL A 367 13.00 17.96 -0.68
N GLN A 368 12.10 18.78 -1.17
CA GLN A 368 11.02 18.33 -2.06
C GLN A 368 11.23 18.65 -3.54
N TRP A 369 11.98 19.71 -3.89
CA TRP A 369 12.26 20.13 -5.27
C TRP A 369 11.04 20.07 -6.20
N GLY A 370 9.92 20.66 -5.76
CA GLY A 370 8.66 20.69 -6.51
C GLY A 370 7.81 19.41 -6.42
N ALA A 371 8.25 18.38 -5.72
CA ALA A 371 7.41 17.24 -5.36
C ALA A 371 6.51 17.59 -4.17
N VAL A 372 5.40 16.86 -4.02
CA VAL A 372 4.61 16.83 -2.79
C VAL A 372 4.94 15.52 -2.08
N ALA A 373 5.91 15.58 -1.17
CA ALA A 373 6.23 14.46 -0.31
C ALA A 373 5.31 14.46 0.91
N ILE A 374 4.87 13.28 1.34
CA ILE A 374 3.82 13.11 2.34
C ILE A 374 4.38 12.55 3.64
N SER A 375 4.02 13.19 4.77
CA SER A 375 4.32 12.71 6.11
C SER A 375 3.32 11.62 6.54
N GLU A 376 3.71 10.83 7.54
CA GLU A 376 2.95 9.66 7.97
C GLU A 376 1.62 10.02 8.66
N GLN A 377 1.71 10.68 9.80
CA GLN A 377 0.60 10.99 10.68
C GLN A 377 0.96 12.18 11.59
N VAL A 378 0.00 12.71 12.31
CA VAL A 378 0.26 13.70 13.36
C VAL A 378 1.29 13.15 14.35
N GLU A 379 2.12 14.03 14.96
CA GLU A 379 3.27 13.69 15.82
C GLU A 379 4.46 13.05 15.06
N TYR A 380 4.22 12.34 13.95
CA TYR A 380 5.26 11.77 13.08
C TYR A 380 5.25 12.45 11.71
N MET A 381 5.53 13.75 11.73
CA MET A 381 5.51 14.62 10.54
C MET A 381 6.83 14.56 9.75
N PHE A 382 7.37 13.37 9.53
CA PHE A 382 8.52 13.15 8.64
C PHE A 382 8.05 12.52 7.31
N LYS A 383 8.73 12.91 6.21
CA LYS A 383 8.35 12.48 4.85
C LYS A 383 8.70 11.02 4.62
N MET A 384 7.74 10.25 4.11
CA MET A 384 7.89 8.81 3.88
C MET A 384 7.72 8.42 2.42
N GLY A 385 8.52 7.45 1.99
CA GLY A 385 8.50 6.92 0.63
C GLY A 385 7.18 6.27 0.26
N SER A 386 6.65 5.39 1.12
CA SER A 386 5.39 4.68 0.91
C SER A 386 4.19 5.62 0.83
N HIS A 387 4.08 6.57 1.74
CA HIS A 387 2.98 7.52 1.78
C HIS A 387 3.01 8.52 0.63
N THR A 388 4.20 8.94 0.22
CA THR A 388 4.38 9.76 -0.97
C THR A 388 3.99 9.00 -2.23
N ALA A 389 4.39 7.73 -2.36
CA ALA A 389 4.01 6.89 -3.49
C ALA A 389 2.48 6.64 -3.52
N ARG A 390 1.82 6.47 -2.34
CA ARG A 390 0.36 6.39 -2.25
C ARG A 390 -0.31 7.65 -2.79
N PHE A 391 0.07 8.81 -2.28
CA PHE A 391 -0.45 10.09 -2.74
C PHE A 391 -0.27 10.24 -4.26
N ALA A 392 0.93 9.94 -4.77
CA ALA A 392 1.24 9.98 -6.19
C ALA A 392 0.31 9.05 -7.01
N SER A 393 0.05 7.83 -6.52
CA SER A 393 -0.84 6.90 -7.23
C SER A 393 -2.30 7.36 -7.26
N VAL A 394 -2.78 7.97 -6.17
CA VAL A 394 -4.15 8.53 -6.13
C VAL A 394 -4.26 9.75 -7.03
N GLN A 395 -3.24 10.62 -7.10
CA GLN A 395 -3.18 11.73 -8.05
C GLN A 395 -3.13 11.25 -9.51
N ALA A 396 -2.41 10.16 -9.80
CA ALA A 396 -2.40 9.56 -11.14
C ALA A 396 -3.77 9.02 -11.54
N LEU A 397 -4.47 8.34 -10.62
CA LEU A 397 -5.85 7.89 -10.84
C LEU A 397 -6.82 9.07 -11.00
N TRP A 398 -6.64 10.14 -10.23
CA TRP A 398 -7.42 11.37 -10.39
C TRP A 398 -7.23 11.96 -11.77
N HIS A 399 -5.98 12.07 -12.24
CA HIS A 399 -5.69 12.49 -13.61
C HIS A 399 -6.38 11.60 -14.65
N GLU A 400 -6.27 10.29 -14.51
CA GLU A 400 -6.92 9.35 -15.45
C GLU A 400 -8.44 9.55 -15.54
N ARG A 401 -9.10 9.90 -14.42
CA ARG A 401 -10.55 10.09 -14.35
C ARG A 401 -11.02 11.48 -14.74
N THR A 402 -10.16 12.48 -14.70
CA THR A 402 -10.55 13.89 -14.84
C THR A 402 -9.80 14.66 -15.92
N ASP A 403 -8.75 14.06 -16.48
CA ASP A 403 -7.79 14.70 -17.40
C ASP A 403 -7.07 15.92 -16.79
N ASP A 404 -6.99 16.01 -15.44
CA ASP A 404 -6.33 17.11 -14.74
C ASP A 404 -4.79 17.04 -14.93
N PRO A 405 -4.18 17.98 -15.67
CA PRO A 405 -2.75 17.98 -15.93
C PRO A 405 -1.91 18.31 -14.67
N LEU A 406 -2.47 19.07 -13.71
CA LEU A 406 -1.78 19.40 -12.46
C LEU A 406 -1.66 18.18 -11.59
N ALA A 407 -2.69 17.34 -11.53
CA ALA A 407 -2.63 16.08 -10.82
C ALA A 407 -1.58 15.13 -11.41
N ARG A 408 -1.48 15.07 -12.76
CA ARG A 408 -0.44 14.30 -13.44
C ARG A 408 0.97 14.79 -13.09
N GLU A 409 1.19 16.09 -13.07
CA GLU A 409 2.49 16.67 -12.72
C GLU A 409 2.83 16.41 -11.24
N LYS A 410 1.88 16.62 -10.33
CA LYS A 410 2.06 16.28 -8.91
C LYS A 410 2.41 14.80 -8.72
N ALA A 411 1.67 13.91 -9.37
CA ALA A 411 1.94 12.48 -9.32
C ALA A 411 3.35 12.15 -9.81
N LEU A 412 3.76 12.69 -10.96
CA LEU A 412 5.09 12.49 -11.53
C LEU A 412 6.19 12.91 -10.56
N ARG A 413 6.11 14.13 -10.00
CA ARG A 413 7.13 14.65 -9.09
C ARG A 413 7.18 13.89 -7.78
N SER A 414 6.02 13.52 -7.24
CA SER A 414 5.94 12.72 -6.01
C SER A 414 6.46 11.28 -6.22
N PHE A 415 6.19 10.65 -7.35
CA PHE A 415 6.83 9.36 -7.69
C PHE A 415 8.34 9.50 -7.89
N ASN A 416 8.81 10.54 -8.58
CA ASN A 416 10.24 10.79 -8.73
C ASN A 416 10.91 10.91 -7.34
N TRP A 417 10.30 11.66 -6.41
CA TRP A 417 10.78 11.76 -5.04
C TRP A 417 10.79 10.39 -4.34
N ALA A 418 9.72 9.63 -4.48
CA ALA A 418 9.63 8.30 -3.86
C ALA A 418 10.70 7.33 -4.39
N THR A 419 11.18 7.47 -5.64
CA THR A 419 12.25 6.62 -6.19
C THR A 419 13.54 6.72 -5.37
N TYR A 420 13.83 7.86 -4.76
CA TYR A 420 15.04 8.06 -3.94
C TYR A 420 15.05 7.23 -2.67
N MET A 421 13.89 6.78 -2.20
CA MET A 421 13.79 5.95 -1.00
C MET A 421 14.22 4.50 -1.26
N CYS A 422 14.38 4.09 -2.51
CA CYS A 422 14.89 2.77 -2.89
C CYS A 422 16.34 2.89 -3.40
N ASP A 423 17.27 2.15 -2.81
CA ASP A 423 18.66 2.12 -3.28
C ASP A 423 18.89 1.03 -4.37
N ARG A 424 20.12 1.00 -4.94
CA ARG A 424 20.49 0.02 -5.97
C ARG A 424 20.44 -1.44 -5.51
N ARG A 425 20.38 -1.67 -4.20
CA ARG A 425 20.24 -3.01 -3.60
C ARG A 425 18.78 -3.39 -3.37
N GLY A 426 17.84 -2.50 -3.73
CA GLY A 426 16.42 -2.68 -3.47
C GLY A 426 16.00 -2.46 -2.02
N VAL A 427 16.87 -1.87 -1.19
CA VAL A 427 16.51 -1.46 0.18
C VAL A 427 15.63 -0.23 0.10
N VAL A 428 14.42 -0.32 0.62
CA VAL A 428 13.46 0.79 0.71
C VAL A 428 13.55 1.40 2.11
N ARG A 429 13.98 2.65 2.17
CA ARG A 429 14.09 3.42 3.41
C ARG A 429 12.76 4.08 3.73
N VAL A 430 12.51 4.32 5.01
CA VAL A 430 11.33 5.05 5.48
C VAL A 430 11.25 6.43 4.83
N GLY A 431 12.31 7.22 4.99
CA GLY A 431 12.37 8.58 4.45
C GLY A 431 13.80 9.13 4.47
N PRO A 432 14.00 10.36 4.03
CA PRO A 432 15.33 10.96 3.92
C PRO A 432 15.96 11.28 5.27
N THR A 433 15.15 11.60 6.28
CA THR A 433 15.60 11.95 7.63
C THR A 433 15.68 10.74 8.55
N GLU A 434 14.83 9.72 8.32
CA GLU A 434 14.81 8.44 9.03
C GLU A 434 15.50 7.34 8.21
N SER A 435 16.61 7.68 7.58
CA SER A 435 17.30 6.81 6.61
C SER A 435 17.94 5.56 7.23
N SER A 436 18.09 5.52 8.55
CA SER A 436 18.62 4.35 9.28
C SER A 436 17.62 3.25 9.52
N LEU A 437 16.32 3.51 9.22
CA LEU A 437 15.25 2.56 9.44
C LEU A 437 14.50 2.28 8.16
N TRP A 438 13.89 1.12 8.07
CA TRP A 438 12.78 0.85 7.19
C TRP A 438 11.76 -0.09 7.87
N PHE A 439 10.53 -0.04 7.41
CA PHE A 439 9.44 -0.86 7.91
C PHE A 439 9.00 -1.87 6.86
N SER A 440 8.72 -3.11 7.28
CA SER A 440 8.27 -4.17 6.38
C SER A 440 6.92 -3.86 5.72
N ASP A 441 6.01 -3.20 6.44
CA ASP A 441 4.74 -2.71 5.90
C ASP A 441 4.94 -1.65 4.82
N GLY A 442 5.97 -0.80 4.97
CA GLY A 442 6.37 0.18 3.96
C GLY A 442 6.70 -0.45 2.60
N TYR A 443 7.22 -1.68 2.55
CA TYR A 443 7.50 -2.34 1.26
C TYR A 443 6.23 -2.66 0.49
N GLY A 444 5.28 -3.38 1.09
CA GLY A 444 4.02 -3.72 0.42
C GLY A 444 3.27 -2.47 -0.04
N ASP A 445 3.17 -1.50 0.85
CA ASP A 445 2.55 -0.22 0.58
C ASP A 445 3.30 0.61 -0.49
N TYR A 446 4.63 0.64 -0.45
CA TYR A 446 5.45 1.32 -1.45
C TYR A 446 5.30 0.72 -2.85
N LEU A 447 5.44 -0.60 -2.96
CA LEU A 447 5.52 -1.30 -4.24
C LEU A 447 4.23 -1.29 -5.05
N ARG A 448 3.07 -1.44 -4.40
CA ARG A 448 1.76 -1.44 -5.08
C ARG A 448 1.47 -0.13 -5.81
N HIS A 449 2.01 0.98 -5.32
CA HIS A 449 1.73 2.30 -5.86
C HIS A 449 2.44 2.59 -7.17
N PHE A 450 3.66 2.10 -7.38
CA PHE A 450 4.34 2.22 -8.68
C PHE A 450 3.57 1.49 -9.79
N ALA A 451 3.10 0.27 -9.51
CA ALA A 451 2.25 -0.46 -10.46
C ALA A 451 0.94 0.28 -10.74
N ALA A 452 0.27 0.82 -9.69
CA ALA A 452 -0.95 1.61 -9.85
C ALA A 452 -0.71 2.89 -10.68
N GLY A 453 0.41 3.58 -10.46
CA GLY A 453 0.81 4.77 -11.23
C GLY A 453 1.03 4.46 -12.71
N MET A 454 1.78 3.41 -13.03
CA MET A 454 1.98 2.94 -14.40
C MET A 454 0.67 2.44 -15.05
N GLY A 455 -0.24 1.87 -14.26
CA GLY A 455 -1.56 1.47 -14.75
C GLY A 455 -2.47 2.66 -15.10
N ALA A 456 -2.39 3.75 -14.35
CA ALA A 456 -3.15 4.98 -14.58
C ALA A 456 -2.54 5.85 -15.70
N VAL A 457 -1.21 5.91 -15.77
CA VAL A 457 -0.45 6.67 -16.78
C VAL A 457 0.53 5.72 -17.48
N PRO A 458 0.06 4.95 -18.48
CA PRO A 458 0.81 3.86 -19.08
C PRO A 458 2.15 4.25 -19.72
N GLU A 459 2.32 5.49 -20.12
CA GLU A 459 3.59 6.01 -20.64
C GLU A 459 4.71 6.08 -19.59
N TRP A 460 4.42 5.94 -18.29
CA TRP A 460 5.42 5.82 -17.23
C TRP A 460 6.00 4.41 -17.10
N ALA A 461 5.38 3.43 -17.73
CA ALA A 461 5.95 2.09 -17.81
C ALA A 461 7.12 2.05 -18.83
N PRO A 462 8.12 1.17 -18.63
CA PRO A 462 9.30 1.07 -19.47
C PRO A 462 8.97 0.96 -20.97
N PRO A 463 9.50 1.85 -21.83
CA PRO A 463 9.32 1.72 -23.27
C PRO A 463 10.14 0.56 -23.83
N GLY A 464 9.65 -0.07 -24.90
CA GLY A 464 10.33 -1.18 -25.56
C GLY A 464 10.26 -2.50 -24.79
N GLU A 465 9.43 -2.56 -23.76
CA GLU A 465 9.15 -3.76 -22.97
C GLU A 465 7.64 -4.07 -22.99
N ASP A 466 7.30 -5.34 -22.78
CA ASP A 466 5.91 -5.79 -22.79
C ASP A 466 5.43 -6.01 -21.35
N HIS A 467 4.40 -5.30 -20.95
CA HIS A 467 3.86 -5.37 -19.58
C HIS A 467 2.33 -5.28 -19.56
N LEU A 468 1.68 -6.13 -18.80
CA LEU A 468 0.30 -5.96 -18.40
C LEU A 468 0.27 -5.08 -17.15
N LEU A 469 -0.12 -3.82 -17.34
CA LEU A 469 0.00 -2.76 -16.31
C LEU A 469 -1.16 -2.76 -15.33
N ARG A 470 -2.36 -3.08 -15.80
CA ARG A 470 -3.57 -3.10 -14.98
C ARG A 470 -4.62 -4.02 -15.60
N SER A 471 -5.38 -4.67 -14.73
CA SER A 471 -6.62 -5.37 -15.07
C SER A 471 -7.68 -5.05 -14.01
N THR A 472 -8.95 -4.97 -14.41
CA THR A 472 -10.08 -4.88 -13.48
C THR A 472 -10.43 -6.22 -12.84
N SER A 473 -9.80 -7.32 -13.30
CA SER A 473 -9.90 -8.66 -12.73
C SER A 473 -8.53 -9.15 -12.25
N VAL A 474 -8.50 -10.07 -11.31
CA VAL A 474 -7.24 -10.68 -10.85
C VAL A 474 -6.65 -11.51 -11.98
N VAL A 475 -5.40 -11.23 -12.36
CA VAL A 475 -4.65 -11.97 -13.38
C VAL A 475 -4.05 -13.22 -12.75
N THR A 476 -4.50 -14.40 -13.20
CA THR A 476 -4.09 -15.69 -12.64
C THR A 476 -2.88 -16.30 -13.34
N GLU A 477 -2.68 -15.93 -14.61
CA GLU A 477 -1.53 -16.35 -15.41
C GLU A 477 -1.12 -15.23 -16.35
N VAL A 478 0.18 -15.06 -16.54
CA VAL A 478 0.75 -14.18 -17.57
C VAL A 478 2.00 -14.81 -18.14
N ALA A 479 2.22 -14.67 -19.44
CA ALA A 479 3.40 -15.12 -20.14
C ALA A 479 3.81 -14.09 -21.19
N TYR A 480 5.07 -13.74 -21.16
CA TYR A 480 5.75 -12.88 -22.13
C TYR A 480 6.71 -13.69 -22.99
N ALA A 481 6.57 -13.58 -24.28
CA ALA A 481 7.49 -14.16 -25.27
C ALA A 481 7.78 -13.11 -26.35
N PRO A 482 8.88 -13.22 -27.09
CA PRO A 482 9.17 -12.27 -28.16
C PRO A 482 7.96 -12.11 -29.10
N GLY A 483 7.39 -10.90 -29.15
CA GLY A 483 6.22 -10.58 -29.96
C GLY A 483 4.90 -11.24 -29.50
N SER A 484 4.79 -11.71 -28.26
CA SER A 484 3.53 -12.29 -27.77
C SER A 484 3.34 -12.02 -26.30
N VAL A 485 2.14 -11.56 -25.95
CA VAL A 485 1.67 -11.47 -24.57
C VAL A 485 0.41 -12.32 -24.44
N ARG A 486 0.43 -13.26 -23.49
CA ARG A 486 -0.75 -14.08 -23.16
C ARG A 486 -1.03 -14.00 -21.68
N TYR A 487 -2.28 -13.84 -21.32
CA TYR A 487 -2.71 -13.84 -19.93
C TYR A 487 -4.09 -14.46 -19.73
N ARG A 488 -4.33 -14.88 -18.51
CA ARG A 488 -5.63 -15.36 -18.03
C ARG A 488 -6.05 -14.54 -16.81
N ALA A 489 -7.31 -14.13 -16.77
CA ALA A 489 -7.91 -13.47 -15.63
C ALA A 489 -8.94 -14.35 -14.92
N PHE A 490 -9.27 -14.03 -13.67
CA PHE A 490 -10.24 -14.77 -12.86
C PHE A 490 -11.67 -14.62 -13.41
N ASP A 491 -12.07 -13.36 -13.69
CA ASP A 491 -13.40 -13.08 -14.26
C ASP A 491 -13.39 -13.24 -15.78
N ASP A 492 -14.52 -13.53 -16.36
CA ASP A 492 -14.71 -13.63 -17.83
C ASP A 492 -15.01 -12.28 -18.49
N GLU A 493 -15.22 -11.24 -17.70
CA GLU A 493 -15.29 -9.84 -18.12
C GLU A 493 -14.13 -9.05 -17.53
N GLY A 494 -13.65 -8.03 -18.26
CA GLY A 494 -12.60 -7.15 -17.73
C GLY A 494 -12.09 -6.14 -18.74
N GLU A 495 -11.38 -5.16 -18.17
CA GLU A 495 -10.64 -4.14 -18.91
C GLU A 495 -9.17 -4.21 -18.51
N GLU A 496 -8.30 -4.33 -19.51
CA GLU A 496 -6.86 -4.43 -19.30
C GLU A 496 -6.12 -3.32 -20.03
N VAL A 497 -5.01 -2.88 -19.42
CA VAL A 497 -4.08 -1.89 -19.97
C VAL A 497 -2.71 -2.52 -20.08
N LEU A 498 -2.13 -2.52 -21.28
CA LEU A 498 -0.81 -3.05 -21.54
C LEU A 498 0.11 -1.97 -22.14
N ARG A 499 1.39 -2.06 -21.82
CA ARG A 499 2.47 -1.45 -22.58
C ARG A 499 3.07 -2.51 -23.49
N LEU A 500 3.28 -2.19 -24.78
CA LEU A 500 3.82 -3.14 -25.76
C LEU A 500 5.03 -2.55 -26.47
N SER A 501 6.01 -3.41 -26.72
CA SER A 501 7.19 -3.11 -27.56
C SER A 501 6.89 -3.24 -29.06
N PHE A 502 5.73 -3.81 -29.42
CA PHE A 502 5.31 -4.08 -30.79
C PHE A 502 3.90 -3.55 -31.07
N ARG A 503 3.57 -3.39 -32.35
CA ARG A 503 2.21 -3.09 -32.79
C ARG A 503 1.41 -4.38 -32.92
N PRO A 504 0.28 -4.55 -32.20
CA PRO A 504 -0.53 -5.74 -32.32
C PRO A 504 -1.21 -5.81 -33.69
N ALA A 505 -1.07 -6.92 -34.42
CA ALA A 505 -1.85 -7.26 -35.60
C ALA A 505 -3.06 -8.12 -35.22
N SER A 506 -2.96 -8.89 -34.14
CA SER A 506 -4.10 -9.66 -33.64
C SER A 506 -4.23 -9.61 -32.12
N VAL A 507 -5.46 -9.47 -31.65
CA VAL A 507 -5.85 -9.60 -30.23
C VAL A 507 -7.00 -10.57 -30.20
N THR A 508 -6.88 -11.65 -29.43
CA THR A 508 -7.95 -12.66 -29.26
C THR A 508 -8.36 -12.78 -27.81
N ALA A 509 -9.64 -13.06 -27.56
CA ALA A 509 -10.16 -13.40 -26.24
C ALA A 509 -10.92 -14.73 -26.33
N GLY A 510 -10.51 -15.74 -25.52
CA GLY A 510 -11.05 -17.10 -25.61
C GLY A 510 -10.87 -17.73 -27.01
N GLY A 511 -9.81 -17.37 -27.72
CA GLY A 511 -9.56 -17.82 -29.10
C GLY A 511 -10.35 -17.08 -30.19
N VAL A 512 -11.23 -16.15 -29.82
CA VAL A 512 -12.02 -15.34 -30.76
C VAL A 512 -11.35 -14.00 -31.00
N ALA A 513 -11.18 -13.62 -32.27
CA ALA A 513 -10.55 -12.34 -32.62
C ALA A 513 -11.41 -11.16 -32.14
N LEU A 514 -10.79 -10.26 -31.38
CA LEU A 514 -11.38 -8.98 -30.99
C LEU A 514 -11.24 -7.99 -32.16
N ARG A 515 -12.19 -7.05 -32.24
CA ARG A 515 -12.14 -5.97 -33.24
C ARG A 515 -11.61 -4.68 -32.61
N PRO A 516 -10.89 -3.85 -33.37
CA PRO A 516 -10.57 -2.51 -32.92
C PRO A 516 -11.87 -1.72 -32.68
N THR A 517 -12.04 -1.19 -31.46
CA THR A 517 -13.20 -0.38 -31.07
C THR A 517 -12.89 0.53 -29.89
N ALA A 518 -13.54 1.68 -29.83
CA ALA A 518 -13.49 2.56 -28.66
C ALA A 518 -14.53 2.18 -27.59
N THR A 519 -15.55 1.39 -27.93
CA THR A 519 -16.67 1.05 -27.05
C THR A 519 -17.04 -0.42 -27.19
N GLY A 520 -17.50 -1.04 -26.10
CA GLY A 520 -17.91 -2.45 -26.08
C GLY A 520 -16.70 -3.41 -26.08
N ALA A 521 -16.97 -4.71 -26.36
CA ALA A 521 -15.94 -5.73 -26.45
C ALA A 521 -14.99 -5.47 -27.62
N GLY A 522 -13.68 -5.46 -27.37
CA GLY A 522 -12.69 -5.20 -28.40
C GLY A 522 -11.39 -4.63 -27.82
N TYR A 523 -10.62 -3.93 -28.65
CA TYR A 523 -9.39 -3.30 -28.21
C TYR A 523 -9.16 -1.95 -28.89
N SER A 524 -8.32 -1.12 -28.28
CA SER A 524 -7.75 0.09 -28.90
C SER A 524 -6.23 0.11 -28.68
N PHE A 525 -5.50 0.59 -29.67
CA PHE A 525 -4.04 0.68 -29.59
C PHE A 525 -3.57 2.09 -29.98
N ASP A 526 -2.80 2.70 -29.08
CA ASP A 526 -2.09 3.95 -29.33
C ASP A 526 -0.64 3.63 -29.78
N PRO A 527 -0.31 3.76 -31.08
CA PRO A 527 1.01 3.41 -31.57
C PRO A 527 2.11 4.40 -31.13
N THR A 528 1.74 5.62 -30.76
CA THR A 528 2.70 6.64 -30.30
C THR A 528 3.22 6.30 -28.90
N ARG A 529 2.34 5.77 -28.07
CA ARG A 529 2.64 5.42 -26.68
C ARG A 529 2.90 3.94 -26.49
N GLY A 530 2.63 3.08 -27.49
CA GLY A 530 2.68 1.63 -27.37
C GLY A 530 1.66 1.08 -26.37
N VAL A 531 0.52 1.74 -26.21
CA VAL A 531 -0.49 1.37 -25.20
C VAL A 531 -1.65 0.65 -25.85
N LEU A 532 -1.88 -0.58 -25.41
CA LEU A 532 -3.05 -1.39 -25.77
C LEU A 532 -4.05 -1.39 -24.61
N ARG A 533 -5.30 -1.11 -24.93
CA ARG A 533 -6.45 -1.31 -24.02
C ARG A 533 -7.32 -2.42 -24.57
N VAL A 534 -7.61 -3.42 -23.74
CA VAL A 534 -8.47 -4.55 -24.09
C VAL A 534 -9.71 -4.51 -23.21
N ARG A 535 -10.88 -4.73 -23.82
CA ARG A 535 -12.13 -4.94 -23.11
C ARG A 535 -12.73 -6.27 -23.57
N ARG A 536 -12.85 -7.22 -22.66
CA ARG A 536 -13.32 -8.58 -22.92
C ARG A 536 -14.63 -8.88 -22.21
N PHE A 537 -15.42 -9.75 -22.82
CA PHE A 537 -16.67 -10.29 -22.29
C PHE A 537 -16.76 -11.78 -22.64
N GLY A 538 -17.17 -12.61 -21.67
CA GLY A 538 -17.35 -14.04 -21.86
C GLY A 538 -16.05 -14.83 -22.12
N ALA A 539 -14.89 -14.26 -21.76
CA ALA A 539 -13.60 -14.91 -21.97
C ALA A 539 -12.59 -14.53 -20.88
N ARG A 540 -11.84 -15.51 -20.42
CA ARG A 540 -10.80 -15.33 -19.39
C ARG A 540 -9.41 -15.20 -19.95
N GLU A 541 -9.15 -15.79 -21.11
CA GLU A 541 -7.84 -15.80 -21.76
C GLU A 541 -7.76 -14.72 -22.84
N VAL A 542 -6.65 -14.04 -22.90
CA VAL A 542 -6.30 -13.09 -23.96
C VAL A 542 -4.92 -13.40 -24.50
N GLU A 543 -4.80 -13.33 -25.82
CA GLU A 543 -3.53 -13.40 -26.51
C GLU A 543 -3.38 -12.22 -27.45
N VAL A 544 -2.19 -11.58 -27.40
CA VAL A 544 -1.81 -10.45 -28.23
C VAL A 544 -0.58 -10.83 -29.05
N ARG A 545 -0.63 -10.64 -30.38
CA ARG A 545 0.46 -10.95 -31.32
C ARG A 545 0.69 -9.78 -32.28
N PRO A 546 1.96 -9.63 -32.82
CA PRO A 546 2.30 -8.65 -33.85
C PRO A 546 1.65 -8.97 -35.19
#